data_b6db429276c5be90af98187d47ebd9f2
#
_entry.id   b6db429276c5be90af98187d47ebd9f2
#
_cell.length_a   1.000
_cell.length_b   1.000
_cell.length_c   1.000
_cell.angle_alpha   90.00
_cell.angle_beta   90.00
_cell.angle_gamma   90.00
#
_symmetry.space_group_name_H-M   'P 1'
#
loop_
_entity.id
_entity.type
_entity.pdbx_description
1 polymer ?
#
loop_
_entity_poly.entity_id
_entity_poly.type
_entity_poly.pdbx_seq_one_letter_code
_entity_poly.pdbx_strand_id
1 'polypeptide(L)'
;MPHTRRKKPSPSQNKRLQVTDASGWTHVTTNKHASRVRQPSLNPNSSSSSTENRNGLEDDVAKEEVAEELVPAEAPHETTLSGLQRQLGLYKQRWEESVTWGCVVEGLRRGVPPLLAERGSNSNSDGGGDGGGKEEVKDKGEYQGKNGISIVCIGLGSPSGFLRGGWVDRRAVSMYQLAALASILKWIGESTSTQNPNLAIRAYAQDPVFNTHDETLLNELKITVLAHPGAFQKVTPKTLLFCPGAERRHIELLLAHDPAIVVGGPLEDIESDVVRRFVERRESVRLKEFAELETAFWGMRIYFPRSSAEKQDEVSSRNQEGVAEG
;
A
#
# COMPACT_ATOMS: atom_id res chain seq x y z
N MET A 1 -28.24 7.13 65.04
CA MET A 1 -28.41 6.48 63.72
C MET A 1 -27.19 6.78 62.90
N PRO A 2 -26.23 5.84 62.68
CA PRO A 2 -25.04 6.15 61.86
C PRO A 2 -25.38 5.89 60.37
N HIS A 3 -25.07 6.89 59.53
CA HIS A 3 -25.21 6.87 58.10
C HIS A 3 -24.07 6.03 57.45
N THR A 4 -24.41 4.89 56.92
CA THR A 4 -23.48 4.06 56.13
C THR A 4 -23.24 4.71 54.76
N ARG A 5 -22.05 5.25 54.52
CA ARG A 5 -21.56 5.73 53.24
C ARG A 5 -21.34 4.53 52.28
N ARG A 6 -22.20 4.45 51.27
CA ARG A 6 -21.98 3.53 50.12
C ARG A 6 -20.72 3.95 49.34
N LYS A 7 -19.70 3.09 49.32
CA LYS A 7 -18.52 3.24 48.42
C LYS A 7 -18.98 3.14 46.97
N LYS A 8 -18.69 4.18 46.16
CA LYS A 8 -18.82 4.10 44.70
C LYS A 8 -17.84 3.04 44.16
N PRO A 9 -18.27 2.15 43.24
CA PRO A 9 -17.34 1.23 42.57
C PRO A 9 -16.36 2.01 41.72
N SER A 10 -15.06 1.66 41.83
CA SER A 10 -14.00 2.20 41.01
C SER A 10 -14.21 1.79 39.53
N PRO A 11 -13.89 2.63 38.55
CA PRO A 11 -14.01 2.28 37.15
C PRO A 11 -13.08 1.10 36.84
N SER A 12 -13.65 0.02 36.31
CA SER A 12 -12.95 -1.13 35.83
C SER A 12 -12.01 -0.69 34.68
N GLN A 13 -10.72 -0.77 34.92
CA GLN A 13 -9.71 -0.55 33.85
C GLN A 13 -9.84 -1.70 32.84
N ASN A 14 -10.40 -1.39 31.67
CA ASN A 14 -10.38 -2.31 30.52
C ASN A 14 -8.93 -2.55 30.13
N LYS A 15 -8.39 -3.73 30.44
CA LYS A 15 -7.07 -4.16 29.97
C LYS A 15 -7.15 -4.31 28.44
N ARG A 16 -6.37 -3.49 27.75
CA ARG A 16 -6.15 -3.64 26.31
C ARG A 16 -5.21 -4.82 26.10
N LEU A 17 -5.62 -5.79 25.31
CA LEU A 17 -4.75 -6.87 24.88
C LEU A 17 -4.10 -6.44 23.56
N GLN A 18 -2.79 -6.45 23.52
CA GLN A 18 -1.99 -6.16 22.36
C GLN A 18 -1.43 -7.49 21.85
N VAL A 19 -1.79 -7.85 20.62
CA VAL A 19 -1.30 -9.06 19.96
C VAL A 19 -0.55 -8.61 18.71
N THR A 20 0.72 -8.97 18.62
CA THR A 20 1.52 -8.73 17.43
C THR A 20 1.50 -10.00 16.60
N ASP A 21 1.08 -9.91 15.35
CA ASP A 21 1.10 -11.03 14.41
C ASP A 21 2.52 -11.28 13.87
N ALA A 22 2.70 -12.40 13.18
CA ALA A 22 4.00 -12.81 12.65
C ALA A 22 4.56 -11.86 11.57
N SER A 23 3.71 -10.98 11.00
CA SER A 23 4.10 -9.93 10.05
C SER A 23 4.50 -8.61 10.75
N GLY A 24 4.48 -8.59 12.10
CA GLY A 24 4.88 -7.43 12.91
C GLY A 24 3.76 -6.40 13.12
N TRP A 25 2.52 -6.69 12.70
CA TRP A 25 1.39 -5.83 12.97
C TRP A 25 0.86 -6.02 14.39
N THR A 26 0.71 -4.92 15.11
CA THR A 26 0.17 -4.93 16.47
C THR A 26 -1.31 -4.65 16.47
N HIS A 27 -2.12 -5.65 16.83
CA HIS A 27 -3.55 -5.54 17.01
C HIS A 27 -3.87 -5.22 18.46
N VAL A 28 -4.59 -4.12 18.70
CA VAL A 28 -5.06 -3.74 20.04
C VAL A 28 -6.53 -4.11 20.18
N THR A 29 -6.84 -5.13 20.97
CA THR A 29 -8.21 -5.56 21.24
C THR A 29 -8.68 -5.08 22.60
N THR A 30 -9.90 -4.51 22.67
CA THR A 30 -10.57 -4.24 23.93
C THR A 30 -11.54 -5.36 24.23
N ASN A 31 -11.28 -6.14 25.29
CA ASN A 31 -12.13 -7.23 25.74
C ASN A 31 -13.51 -6.72 26.22
N LYS A 32 -14.46 -6.49 25.31
CA LYS A 32 -15.86 -6.30 25.69
C LYS A 32 -16.76 -7.52 25.44
N HIS A 33 -16.33 -8.48 24.64
CA HIS A 33 -17.09 -9.71 24.36
C HIS A 33 -16.17 -10.91 24.13
N ALA A 34 -15.54 -11.42 25.19
CA ALA A 34 -15.06 -12.79 25.20
C ALA A 34 -16.28 -13.71 25.46
N SER A 35 -17.08 -13.96 24.45
CA SER A 35 -18.10 -15.01 24.51
C SER A 35 -17.38 -16.35 24.57
N ARG A 36 -17.65 -17.10 25.64
CA ARG A 36 -17.15 -18.43 25.91
C ARG A 36 -17.32 -19.34 24.69
N VAL A 37 -16.25 -19.63 24.00
CA VAL A 37 -16.20 -20.82 23.15
C VAL A 37 -16.25 -22.02 24.06
N ARG A 38 -17.40 -22.73 24.09
CA ARG A 38 -17.54 -24.03 24.74
C ARG A 38 -16.67 -25.01 23.94
N GLN A 39 -15.59 -25.46 24.55
CA GLN A 39 -14.90 -26.67 24.10
C GLN A 39 -15.84 -27.86 24.30
N PRO A 40 -15.96 -28.78 23.33
CA PRO A 40 -16.68 -30.03 23.56
C PRO A 40 -15.87 -30.88 24.56
N SER A 41 -16.51 -31.24 25.67
CA SER A 41 -15.97 -32.14 26.67
C SER A 41 -15.84 -33.55 26.08
N LEU A 42 -14.61 -34.02 25.92
CA LEU A 42 -14.34 -35.43 25.78
C LEU A 42 -14.10 -36.01 27.17
N ASN A 43 -14.89 -37.02 27.51
CA ASN A 43 -14.95 -37.76 28.75
C ASN A 43 -13.63 -38.43 29.09
N PRO A 44 -13.21 -38.44 30.39
CA PRO A 44 -12.05 -39.18 30.80
C PRO A 44 -12.49 -40.52 31.39
N ASN A 45 -12.07 -41.64 30.80
CA ASN A 45 -11.90 -42.86 31.53
C ASN A 45 -10.86 -43.76 30.83
N SER A 46 -9.72 -43.83 31.37
CA SER A 46 -9.00 -45.08 31.68
C SER A 46 -7.61 -44.78 32.27
N SER A 47 -7.45 -45.35 33.45
CA SER A 47 -6.27 -45.42 34.26
C SER A 47 -5.14 -46.22 33.60
N SER A 48 -3.89 -45.82 33.80
CA SER A 48 -2.83 -46.56 34.51
C SER A 48 -1.42 -46.16 34.08
N SER A 49 -0.68 -45.71 35.04
CA SER A 49 0.68 -46.09 35.49
C SER A 49 1.87 -46.05 34.53
N SER A 50 2.89 -45.45 35.12
CA SER A 50 4.35 -45.73 35.13
C SER A 50 5.23 -45.05 34.08
N THR A 51 5.98 -44.10 34.60
CA THR A 51 7.46 -44.09 34.79
C THR A 51 8.38 -44.02 33.56
N GLU A 52 9.22 -43.01 33.62
CA GLU A 52 10.64 -42.94 33.20
C GLU A 52 11.03 -42.43 31.81
N ASN A 53 11.63 -41.25 31.88
CA ASN A 53 12.94 -40.87 31.31
C ASN A 53 13.27 -41.22 29.87
N ARG A 54 13.48 -40.22 29.03
CA ARG A 54 14.77 -39.89 28.40
C ARG A 54 14.67 -38.81 27.31
N ASN A 55 15.46 -37.81 27.57
CA ASN A 55 16.32 -37.08 26.61
C ASN A 55 15.99 -37.04 25.12
N GLY A 56 15.81 -35.82 24.64
CA GLY A 56 16.61 -35.32 23.55
C GLY A 56 16.02 -35.46 22.16
N LEU A 57 15.77 -34.42 21.66
CA LEU A 57 15.87 -33.90 20.32
C LEU A 57 14.61 -33.01 20.06
N GLU A 58 14.82 -31.73 20.23
CA GLU A 58 13.90 -30.72 19.73
C GLU A 58 13.93 -30.82 18.21
N ASP A 59 12.97 -31.55 17.62
CA ASP A 59 12.61 -31.39 16.24
C ASP A 59 11.89 -30.02 16.14
N ASP A 60 12.63 -29.01 15.71
CA ASP A 60 12.09 -27.78 15.18
C ASP A 60 11.27 -28.12 13.92
N VAL A 61 10.08 -28.65 14.14
CA VAL A 61 9.04 -28.67 13.10
C VAL A 61 8.62 -27.23 12.92
N ALA A 62 9.20 -26.59 11.91
CA ALA A 62 8.74 -25.33 11.38
C ALA A 62 7.20 -25.44 11.20
N LYS A 63 6.45 -24.79 12.09
CA LYS A 63 5.01 -24.59 11.88
C LYS A 63 4.90 -23.77 10.61
N GLU A 64 4.57 -24.43 9.53
CA GLU A 64 4.06 -23.80 8.34
C GLU A 64 2.84 -22.97 8.77
N GLU A 65 3.04 -21.67 8.95
CA GLU A 65 1.93 -20.72 9.14
C GLU A 65 1.06 -20.80 7.88
N VAL A 66 -0.07 -21.46 8.02
CA VAL A 66 -1.13 -21.42 7.02
C VAL A 66 -1.54 -19.95 6.92
N ALA A 67 -1.06 -19.26 5.89
CA ALA A 67 -1.46 -17.91 5.59
C ALA A 67 -2.98 -17.92 5.43
N GLU A 68 -3.72 -17.22 6.30
CA GLU A 68 -5.16 -17.06 6.14
C GLU A 68 -5.41 -16.47 4.76
N GLU A 69 -6.11 -17.22 3.91
CA GLU A 69 -6.47 -16.78 2.58
C GLU A 69 -7.43 -15.60 2.72
N LEU A 70 -6.99 -14.40 2.30
CA LEU A 70 -7.81 -13.21 2.33
C LEU A 70 -8.99 -13.37 1.37
N VAL A 71 -10.19 -13.30 1.89
CA VAL A 71 -11.43 -13.39 1.13
C VAL A 71 -12.03 -12.02 0.88
N PRO A 72 -12.83 -11.84 -0.19
CA PRO A 72 -13.52 -10.57 -0.45
C PRO A 72 -14.35 -10.11 0.74
N ALA A 73 -14.30 -8.81 1.02
CA ALA A 73 -15.03 -8.18 2.11
C ALA A 73 -16.56 -8.26 1.87
N GLU A 74 -17.33 -8.38 2.95
CA GLU A 74 -18.79 -8.41 2.87
C GLU A 74 -19.36 -6.99 2.88
N ALA A 75 -20.04 -6.61 1.80
CA ALA A 75 -20.80 -5.37 1.77
C ALA A 75 -22.13 -5.52 2.52
N PRO A 76 -22.58 -4.49 3.27
CA PRO A 76 -23.93 -4.47 3.83
C PRO A 76 -25.00 -4.65 2.75
N HIS A 77 -26.10 -5.33 3.06
CA HIS A 77 -27.17 -5.62 2.10
C HIS A 77 -27.79 -4.37 1.45
N GLU A 78 -27.74 -3.23 2.13
CA GLU A 78 -28.27 -1.96 1.64
C GLU A 78 -27.27 -1.18 0.78
N THR A 79 -26.08 -1.71 0.57
CA THR A 79 -25.04 -1.02 -0.21
C THR A 79 -25.46 -0.92 -1.66
N THR A 80 -25.48 0.31 -2.17
CA THR A 80 -25.74 0.59 -3.60
C THR A 80 -24.60 1.37 -4.23
N LEU A 81 -24.37 1.17 -5.52
CA LEU A 81 -23.35 1.91 -6.26
C LEU A 81 -23.56 3.43 -6.16
N SER A 82 -24.81 3.90 -6.33
CA SER A 82 -25.14 5.33 -6.22
C SER A 82 -24.88 5.89 -4.81
N GLY A 83 -25.10 5.07 -3.77
CA GLY A 83 -24.73 5.41 -2.39
C GLY A 83 -23.24 5.57 -2.22
N LEU A 84 -22.45 4.62 -2.74
CA LEU A 84 -20.99 4.66 -2.69
C LEU A 84 -20.41 5.84 -3.49
N GLN A 85 -20.94 6.13 -4.68
CA GLN A 85 -20.54 7.28 -5.50
C GLN A 85 -20.78 8.61 -4.77
N ARG A 86 -21.97 8.76 -4.15
CA ARG A 86 -22.29 9.96 -3.35
C ARG A 86 -21.35 10.09 -2.15
N GLN A 87 -21.11 9.00 -1.45
CA GLN A 87 -20.17 8.96 -0.32
C GLN A 87 -18.76 9.33 -0.79
N LEU A 88 -18.27 8.73 -1.86
CA LEU A 88 -16.96 9.06 -2.44
C LEU A 88 -16.86 10.56 -2.80
N GLY A 89 -17.92 11.15 -3.38
CA GLY A 89 -17.97 12.58 -3.68
C GLY A 89 -17.75 13.46 -2.45
N LEU A 90 -18.41 13.14 -1.32
CA LEU A 90 -18.23 13.84 -0.06
C LEU A 90 -16.83 13.67 0.53
N TYR A 91 -16.29 12.45 0.50
CA TYR A 91 -14.95 12.15 0.99
C TYR A 91 -13.88 12.85 0.15
N LYS A 92 -14.07 12.85 -1.18
CA LYS A 92 -13.18 13.54 -2.11
C LYS A 92 -13.16 15.04 -1.90
N GLN A 93 -14.32 15.68 -1.68
CA GLN A 93 -14.39 17.10 -1.36
C GLN A 93 -13.58 17.41 -0.09
N ARG A 94 -13.82 16.71 1.02
CA ARG A 94 -13.08 16.90 2.28
C ARG A 94 -11.58 16.67 2.11
N TRP A 95 -11.21 15.66 1.31
CA TRP A 95 -9.82 15.38 1.00
C TRP A 95 -9.18 16.52 0.23
N GLU A 96 -9.80 17.02 -0.84
CA GLU A 96 -9.26 18.09 -1.68
C GLU A 96 -9.17 19.44 -0.96
N GLU A 97 -9.98 19.66 0.08
CA GLU A 97 -9.94 20.83 0.95
C GLU A 97 -8.86 20.74 2.06
N SER A 98 -8.23 19.56 2.23
CA SER A 98 -7.30 19.32 3.33
C SER A 98 -5.88 19.84 3.06
N VAL A 99 -5.17 20.15 4.15
CA VAL A 99 -3.73 20.46 4.09
C VAL A 99 -2.90 19.25 3.65
N THR A 100 -3.39 18.04 3.90
CA THR A 100 -2.76 16.78 3.51
C THR A 100 -2.72 16.63 2.00
N TRP A 101 -3.81 16.97 1.31
CA TRP A 101 -3.85 17.04 -0.15
C TRP A 101 -2.83 18.06 -0.71
N GLY A 102 -2.69 19.22 -0.06
CA GLY A 102 -1.66 20.20 -0.42
C GLY A 102 -0.23 19.62 -0.42
N CYS A 103 0.10 18.74 0.55
CA CYS A 103 1.39 18.05 0.57
C CYS A 103 1.54 17.07 -0.59
N VAL A 104 0.46 16.34 -0.96
CA VAL A 104 0.50 15.42 -2.11
C VAL A 104 0.70 16.21 -3.40
N VAL A 105 -0.04 17.31 -3.61
CA VAL A 105 0.11 18.17 -4.79
C VAL A 105 1.53 18.73 -4.91
N GLU A 106 2.13 19.15 -3.80
CA GLU A 106 3.51 19.61 -3.79
C GLU A 106 4.48 18.52 -4.27
N GLY A 107 4.35 17.31 -3.71
CA GLY A 107 5.16 16.17 -4.16
C GLY A 107 4.92 15.79 -5.63
N LEU A 108 3.66 15.84 -6.10
CA LEU A 108 3.33 15.58 -7.49
C LEU A 108 3.94 16.61 -8.45
N ARG A 109 3.91 17.91 -8.09
CA ARG A 109 4.56 18.98 -8.88
C ARG A 109 6.05 18.75 -9.07
N ARG A 110 6.71 18.18 -8.07
CA ARG A 110 8.14 17.87 -8.12
C ARG A 110 8.43 16.54 -8.84
N GLY A 111 7.57 15.54 -8.66
CA GLY A 111 7.77 14.18 -9.16
C GLY A 111 7.26 13.92 -10.58
N VAL A 112 6.20 14.59 -11.03
CA VAL A 112 5.58 14.31 -12.33
C VAL A 112 6.44 14.80 -13.52
N PRO A 113 7.08 15.98 -13.52
CA PRO A 113 7.93 16.37 -14.64
C PRO A 113 9.05 15.36 -14.96
N PRO A 114 9.82 14.82 -14.00
CA PRO A 114 10.77 13.74 -14.27
C PRO A 114 10.13 12.44 -14.77
N LEU A 115 8.91 12.13 -14.33
CA LEU A 115 8.14 10.96 -14.79
C LEU A 115 7.77 11.08 -16.28
N LEU A 116 7.48 12.30 -16.74
CA LEU A 116 7.11 12.61 -18.12
C LEU A 116 8.31 12.74 -19.05
N ALA A 117 9.49 13.08 -18.51
CA ALA A 117 10.70 13.20 -19.28
C ALA A 117 11.03 11.86 -19.98
N GLU A 118 11.22 11.90 -21.29
CA GLU A 118 11.74 10.74 -22.01
C GLU A 118 13.15 10.46 -21.49
N ARG A 119 13.35 9.31 -20.83
CA ARG A 119 14.69 8.80 -20.61
C ARG A 119 15.23 8.44 -21.98
N GLY A 120 16.03 9.32 -22.58
CA GLY A 120 16.73 9.09 -23.82
C GLY A 120 17.41 7.72 -23.75
N SER A 121 16.92 6.78 -24.54
CA SER A 121 17.60 5.53 -24.75
C SER A 121 18.89 5.85 -25.54
N ASN A 122 19.97 6.16 -24.82
CA ASN A 122 21.30 6.06 -25.37
C ASN A 122 21.62 4.57 -25.62
N SER A 123 20.98 4.00 -26.60
CA SER A 123 21.47 2.79 -27.26
C SER A 123 22.40 3.24 -28.39
N ASN A 124 23.61 3.67 -28.06
CA ASN A 124 24.75 3.51 -28.97
C ASN A 124 25.02 2.00 -29.06
N SER A 125 24.27 1.27 -29.84
CA SER A 125 24.67 -0.01 -30.41
C SER A 125 25.24 0.27 -31.79
N ASP A 126 26.48 0.69 -31.80
CA ASP A 126 27.37 0.47 -32.93
C ASP A 126 27.70 -1.02 -32.95
N GLY A 127 27.33 -1.74 -33.99
CA GLY A 127 27.57 -3.16 -34.10
C GLY A 127 26.80 -3.78 -35.26
N GLY A 128 27.34 -3.66 -36.46
CA GLY A 128 26.91 -4.43 -37.63
C GLY A 128 27.01 -5.94 -37.39
N GLY A 129 26.08 -6.71 -37.92
CA GLY A 129 26.05 -8.16 -37.86
C GLY A 129 24.88 -8.68 -38.67
N ASP A 130 25.15 -8.99 -39.91
CA ASP A 130 24.37 -9.73 -40.89
C ASP A 130 23.99 -11.15 -40.38
N GLY A 131 22.81 -11.67 -40.72
CA GLY A 131 22.60 -13.12 -40.73
C GLY A 131 21.31 -13.66 -40.12
N GLY A 132 20.36 -14.03 -40.97
CA GLY A 132 19.63 -15.29 -40.83
C GLY A 132 18.25 -15.26 -40.16
N GLY A 133 17.20 -15.33 -40.98
CA GLY A 133 15.81 -15.43 -40.55
C GLY A 133 15.48 -16.68 -39.74
N LYS A 134 14.61 -16.47 -38.77
CA LYS A 134 13.62 -17.45 -38.28
C LYS A 134 12.36 -16.70 -37.92
N GLU A 135 11.26 -17.07 -38.57
CA GLU A 135 9.91 -16.63 -38.24
C GLU A 135 9.57 -17.15 -36.83
N GLU A 136 9.62 -16.30 -35.83
CA GLU A 136 9.00 -16.55 -34.53
C GLU A 136 7.55 -16.08 -34.60
N VAL A 137 6.65 -16.98 -34.23
CA VAL A 137 5.23 -16.77 -34.06
C VAL A 137 5.05 -15.63 -33.01
N LYS A 138 4.68 -14.46 -33.49
CA LYS A 138 4.33 -13.31 -32.64
C LYS A 138 3.02 -13.63 -31.94
N ASP A 139 3.13 -14.04 -30.67
CA ASP A 139 2.05 -13.92 -29.72
C ASP A 139 1.63 -12.42 -29.70
N LYS A 140 0.32 -12.19 -29.93
CA LYS A 140 -0.25 -10.84 -29.93
C LYS A 140 -0.35 -10.32 -28.51
N GLY A 141 0.79 -10.13 -27.84
CA GLY A 141 0.93 -9.40 -26.62
C GLY A 141 0.56 -7.94 -26.90
N GLU A 142 -0.47 -7.49 -26.21
CA GLU A 142 -1.03 -6.15 -26.14
C GLU A 142 0.08 -5.08 -26.29
N TYR A 143 0.02 -4.32 -27.38
CA TYR A 143 0.95 -3.23 -27.69
C TYR A 143 1.03 -2.27 -26.50
N GLN A 144 2.04 -2.40 -25.65
CA GLN A 144 2.41 -1.39 -24.67
C GLN A 144 2.92 -0.17 -25.46
N GLY A 145 2.01 0.76 -25.73
CA GLY A 145 2.37 2.02 -26.37
C GLY A 145 3.54 2.67 -25.59
N LYS A 146 4.64 2.93 -26.29
CA LYS A 146 5.92 3.43 -25.72
C LYS A 146 5.78 4.73 -24.91
N ASN A 147 4.64 5.44 -25.00
CA ASN A 147 4.39 6.74 -24.39
C ASN A 147 3.16 6.70 -23.45
N GLY A 148 3.28 6.01 -22.31
CA GLY A 148 2.22 5.99 -21.28
C GLY A 148 2.80 5.97 -19.89
N ILE A 149 2.05 6.52 -18.94
CA ILE A 149 2.29 6.36 -17.51
C ILE A 149 1.25 5.42 -16.92
N SER A 150 1.64 4.67 -15.90
CA SER A 150 0.74 3.85 -15.12
C SER A 150 0.58 4.40 -13.71
N ILE A 151 -0.62 4.27 -13.16
CA ILE A 151 -0.90 4.51 -11.75
C ILE A 151 -1.36 3.17 -11.19
N VAL A 152 -0.62 2.65 -10.22
CA VAL A 152 -0.87 1.32 -9.64
C VAL A 152 -1.20 1.49 -8.16
N CYS A 153 -2.35 0.95 -7.74
CA CYS A 153 -2.79 0.96 -6.36
C CYS A 153 -2.73 -0.45 -5.76
N ILE A 154 -2.06 -0.60 -4.61
CA ILE A 154 -1.94 -1.86 -3.87
C ILE A 154 -2.28 -1.64 -2.40
N GLY A 155 -3.16 -2.49 -1.84
CA GLY A 155 -3.50 -2.44 -0.42
C GLY A 155 -4.43 -1.28 -0.05
N LEU A 156 -5.45 -1.02 -0.89
CA LEU A 156 -6.48 -0.01 -0.65
C LEU A 156 -7.46 -0.43 0.45
N GLY A 157 -7.70 -1.74 0.60
CA GLY A 157 -8.80 -2.27 1.37
C GLY A 157 -10.16 -2.07 0.68
N SER A 158 -11.24 -2.60 1.26
CA SER A 158 -12.58 -2.47 0.70
C SER A 158 -13.26 -1.18 1.16
N PRO A 159 -13.63 -0.25 0.24
CA PRO A 159 -14.44 0.92 0.56
C PRO A 159 -15.89 0.58 0.92
N SER A 160 -16.43 -0.54 0.45
CA SER A 160 -17.83 -0.92 0.60
C SER A 160 -18.08 -1.98 1.66
N GLY A 161 -17.09 -2.78 2.04
CA GLY A 161 -17.27 -4.00 2.81
C GLY A 161 -16.47 -4.10 4.10
N PHE A 162 -16.90 -5.02 4.94
CA PHE A 162 -16.20 -5.42 6.16
C PHE A 162 -15.37 -6.67 5.91
N LEU A 163 -14.20 -6.73 6.51
CA LEU A 163 -13.41 -7.96 6.57
C LEU A 163 -14.07 -8.95 7.54
N ARG A 164 -14.26 -10.21 7.13
CA ARG A 164 -14.75 -11.28 8.01
C ARG A 164 -13.79 -11.43 9.18
N GLY A 165 -14.33 -11.47 10.39
CA GLY A 165 -13.53 -11.52 11.62
C GLY A 165 -12.82 -10.22 11.99
N GLY A 166 -12.90 -9.18 11.16
CA GLY A 166 -12.36 -7.87 11.43
C GLY A 166 -13.14 -7.15 12.53
N TRP A 167 -12.45 -6.76 13.61
CA TRP A 167 -13.00 -6.01 14.73
C TRP A 167 -13.07 -4.50 14.48
N VAL A 168 -12.47 -4.04 13.39
CA VAL A 168 -12.35 -2.62 13.06
C VAL A 168 -12.95 -2.37 11.69
N ASP A 169 -13.92 -1.45 11.64
CA ASP A 169 -14.46 -0.95 10.38
C ASP A 169 -13.44 -0.03 9.71
N ARG A 170 -12.85 -0.49 8.61
CA ARG A 170 -11.88 0.27 7.84
C ARG A 170 -12.45 0.91 6.57
N ARG A 171 -13.76 0.78 6.31
CA ARG A 171 -14.38 1.32 5.10
C ARG A 171 -14.14 2.82 4.92
N ALA A 172 -14.21 3.59 6.00
CA ALA A 172 -13.93 5.02 5.96
C ALA A 172 -12.47 5.31 5.57
N VAL A 173 -11.52 4.53 6.09
CA VAL A 173 -10.08 4.60 5.71
C VAL A 173 -9.93 4.35 4.22
N SER A 174 -10.45 3.20 3.74
CA SER A 174 -10.36 2.81 2.32
C SER A 174 -11.08 3.82 1.40
N MET A 175 -12.20 4.40 1.85
CA MET A 175 -12.92 5.42 1.07
C MET A 175 -12.14 6.73 0.95
N TYR A 176 -11.46 7.20 2.00
CA TYR A 176 -10.58 8.37 1.91
C TYR A 176 -9.34 8.08 1.05
N GLN A 177 -8.77 6.88 1.15
CA GLN A 177 -7.66 6.47 0.30
C GLN A 177 -8.08 6.38 -1.17
N LEU A 178 -9.30 5.90 -1.46
CA LEU A 178 -9.86 5.92 -2.81
C LEU A 178 -10.10 7.35 -3.29
N ALA A 179 -10.60 8.24 -2.43
CA ALA A 179 -10.75 9.67 -2.75
C ALA A 179 -9.41 10.31 -3.11
N ALA A 180 -8.35 10.00 -2.36
CA ALA A 180 -6.99 10.46 -2.65
C ALA A 180 -6.50 9.93 -4.01
N LEU A 181 -6.67 8.65 -4.30
CA LEU A 181 -6.31 8.05 -5.58
C LEU A 181 -7.06 8.71 -6.75
N ALA A 182 -8.37 8.93 -6.62
CA ALA A 182 -9.18 9.60 -7.64
C ALA A 182 -8.74 11.06 -7.87
N SER A 183 -8.34 11.77 -6.80
CA SER A 183 -7.82 13.14 -6.92
C SER A 183 -6.43 13.17 -7.56
N ILE A 184 -5.56 12.21 -7.27
CA ILE A 184 -4.25 12.05 -7.93
C ILE A 184 -4.45 11.80 -9.43
N LEU A 185 -5.33 10.87 -9.79
CA LEU A 185 -5.66 10.56 -11.20
C LEU A 185 -6.13 11.80 -11.95
N LYS A 186 -7.07 12.55 -11.36
CA LYS A 186 -7.59 13.79 -11.95
C LYS A 186 -6.46 14.81 -12.12
N TRP A 187 -5.66 15.06 -11.07
CA TRP A 187 -4.58 16.05 -11.09
C TRP A 187 -3.52 15.73 -12.16
N ILE A 188 -3.11 14.45 -12.27
CA ILE A 188 -2.15 14.01 -13.30
C ILE A 188 -2.76 14.17 -14.69
N GLY A 189 -4.03 13.77 -14.89
CA GLY A 189 -4.73 13.94 -16.16
C GLY A 189 -4.78 15.39 -16.63
N GLU A 190 -5.14 16.32 -15.75
CA GLU A 190 -5.18 17.75 -16.03
C GLU A 190 -3.78 18.33 -16.33
N SER A 191 -2.79 17.97 -15.51
CA SER A 191 -1.42 18.45 -15.66
C SER A 191 -0.74 17.96 -16.93
N THR A 192 -1.02 16.73 -17.36
CA THR A 192 -0.40 16.12 -18.55
C THR A 192 -1.12 16.48 -19.85
N SER A 193 -2.43 16.68 -19.82
CA SER A 193 -3.21 17.07 -21.00
C SER A 193 -2.72 18.36 -21.64
N THR A 194 -2.21 19.30 -20.84
CA THR A 194 -1.68 20.57 -21.31
C THR A 194 -0.31 20.42 -21.99
N GLN A 195 0.50 19.47 -21.57
CA GLN A 195 1.89 19.28 -22.04
C GLN A 195 2.00 18.21 -23.12
N ASN A 196 1.21 17.14 -23.02
CA ASN A 196 1.22 16.01 -23.94
C ASN A 196 -0.19 15.39 -24.06
N PRO A 197 -1.06 15.90 -24.95
CA PRO A 197 -2.45 15.45 -25.08
C PRO A 197 -2.58 13.98 -25.51
N ASN A 198 -1.52 13.39 -26.08
CA ASN A 198 -1.51 11.98 -26.53
C ASN A 198 -0.95 11.02 -25.50
N LEU A 199 -0.62 11.49 -24.28
CA LEU A 199 -0.09 10.64 -23.25
C LEU A 199 -1.19 9.74 -22.67
N ALA A 200 -1.02 8.42 -22.82
CA ALA A 200 -1.94 7.45 -22.21
C ALA A 200 -1.70 7.32 -20.71
N ILE A 201 -2.73 7.58 -19.90
CA ILE A 201 -2.73 7.30 -18.47
C ILE A 201 -3.56 6.04 -18.23
N ARG A 202 -2.96 5.04 -17.59
CA ARG A 202 -3.63 3.78 -17.22
C ARG A 202 -3.60 3.61 -15.72
N ALA A 203 -4.75 3.32 -15.13
CA ALA A 203 -4.88 3.11 -13.69
C ALA A 203 -5.26 1.65 -13.39
N TYR A 204 -4.59 1.05 -12.43
CA TYR A 204 -4.80 -0.31 -11.99
C TYR A 204 -4.91 -0.35 -10.47
N ALA A 205 -5.73 -1.25 -9.95
CA ALA A 205 -5.81 -1.55 -8.53
C ALA A 205 -5.81 -3.04 -8.29
N GLN A 206 -5.23 -3.46 -7.17
CA GLN A 206 -5.25 -4.84 -6.72
C GLN A 206 -5.33 -4.87 -5.20
N ASP A 207 -6.34 -5.58 -4.71
CA ASP A 207 -6.49 -5.93 -3.31
C ASP A 207 -7.32 -7.21 -3.20
N PRO A 208 -6.88 -8.25 -2.47
CA PRO A 208 -7.61 -9.50 -2.36
C PRO A 208 -8.97 -9.36 -1.66
N VAL A 209 -9.20 -8.26 -0.94
CA VAL A 209 -10.46 -8.03 -0.22
C VAL A 209 -11.51 -7.28 -1.04
N PHE A 210 -11.22 -6.87 -2.26
CA PHE A 210 -12.22 -6.25 -3.11
C PHE A 210 -13.40 -7.19 -3.38
N ASN A 211 -14.60 -6.64 -3.25
CA ASN A 211 -15.85 -7.30 -3.64
C ASN A 211 -16.42 -6.66 -4.92
N THR A 212 -17.52 -7.20 -5.42
CA THR A 212 -18.16 -6.73 -6.67
C THR A 212 -18.58 -5.26 -6.64
N HIS A 213 -18.95 -4.70 -5.48
CA HIS A 213 -19.26 -3.27 -5.34
C HIS A 213 -18.02 -2.40 -5.47
N ASP A 214 -16.90 -2.85 -4.86
CA ASP A 214 -15.61 -2.15 -4.97
C ASP A 214 -15.11 -2.15 -6.41
N GLU A 215 -15.15 -3.32 -7.09
CA GLU A 215 -14.74 -3.45 -8.49
C GLU A 215 -15.58 -2.55 -9.39
N THR A 216 -16.90 -2.52 -9.17
CA THR A 216 -17.80 -1.65 -9.94
C THR A 216 -17.46 -0.17 -9.73
N LEU A 217 -17.27 0.25 -8.47
CA LEU A 217 -16.91 1.62 -8.12
C LEU A 217 -15.56 2.04 -8.74
N LEU A 218 -14.55 1.17 -8.68
CA LEU A 218 -13.23 1.41 -9.28
C LEU A 218 -13.31 1.51 -10.81
N ASN A 219 -14.08 0.63 -11.46
CA ASN A 219 -14.27 0.66 -12.90
C ASN A 219 -14.94 1.96 -13.37
N GLU A 220 -15.90 2.50 -12.62
CA GLU A 220 -16.51 3.82 -12.90
C GLU A 220 -15.47 4.95 -12.84
N LEU A 221 -14.45 4.83 -12.01
CA LEU A 221 -13.32 5.75 -11.92
C LEU A 221 -12.24 5.50 -13.00
N LYS A 222 -12.48 4.57 -13.94
CA LYS A 222 -11.51 4.14 -14.95
C LYS A 222 -10.25 3.49 -14.36
N ILE A 223 -10.40 2.84 -13.20
CA ILE A 223 -9.36 2.05 -12.56
C ILE A 223 -9.66 0.58 -12.82
N THR A 224 -8.78 -0.11 -13.54
CA THR A 224 -8.92 -1.53 -13.85
C THR A 224 -8.49 -2.36 -12.64
N VAL A 225 -9.39 -3.18 -12.13
CA VAL A 225 -9.07 -4.14 -11.06
C VAL A 225 -8.39 -5.37 -11.65
N LEU A 226 -7.29 -5.78 -11.05
CA LEU A 226 -6.50 -6.92 -11.48
C LEU A 226 -6.41 -7.97 -10.36
N ALA A 227 -6.50 -9.24 -10.74
CA ALA A 227 -6.22 -10.33 -9.81
C ALA A 227 -4.71 -10.38 -9.46
N HIS A 228 -4.40 -10.88 -8.25
CA HIS A 228 -3.00 -11.08 -7.84
C HIS A 228 -2.31 -12.12 -8.74
N PRO A 229 -1.07 -11.90 -9.20
CA PRO A 229 -0.19 -10.74 -8.99
C PRO A 229 -0.22 -9.72 -10.14
N GLY A 230 -1.31 -9.61 -10.90
CA GLY A 230 -1.39 -8.86 -12.15
C GLY A 230 -0.97 -7.39 -12.06
N ALA A 231 -1.29 -6.70 -10.96
CA ALA A 231 -0.93 -5.29 -10.81
C ALA A 231 0.59 -5.08 -10.55
N PHE A 232 1.27 -6.06 -9.97
CA PHE A 232 2.72 -6.00 -9.76
C PHE A 232 3.48 -5.91 -11.09
N GLN A 233 2.98 -6.61 -12.11
CA GLN A 233 3.56 -6.60 -13.46
C GLN A 233 3.34 -5.27 -14.21
N LYS A 234 2.47 -4.40 -13.69
CA LYS A 234 2.21 -3.06 -14.26
C LYS A 234 3.13 -1.98 -13.66
N VAL A 235 3.90 -2.32 -12.62
CA VAL A 235 4.87 -1.38 -12.02
C VAL A 235 6.13 -1.31 -12.88
N THR A 236 6.51 -0.11 -13.26
CA THR A 236 7.65 0.21 -14.13
C THR A 236 8.26 1.53 -13.66
N PRO A 237 9.44 1.94 -14.19
CA PRO A 237 9.99 3.27 -13.95
C PRO A 237 9.12 4.46 -14.43
N LYS A 238 8.01 4.19 -15.15
CA LYS A 238 6.99 5.18 -15.52
C LYS A 238 5.70 5.03 -14.70
N THR A 239 5.82 4.51 -13.48
CA THR A 239 4.67 4.28 -12.59
C THR A 239 4.65 5.26 -11.43
N LEU A 240 3.45 5.79 -11.11
CA LEU A 240 3.09 6.26 -9.80
C LEU A 240 2.49 5.08 -9.01
N LEU A 241 3.16 4.64 -7.96
CA LEU A 241 2.69 3.59 -7.05
C LEU A 241 1.98 4.24 -5.85
N PHE A 242 0.70 3.92 -5.66
CA PHE A 242 -0.08 4.28 -4.47
C PHE A 242 -0.29 3.02 -3.63
N CYS A 243 0.36 2.95 -2.46
CA CYS A 243 0.39 1.75 -1.65
C CYS A 243 0.09 2.04 -0.16
N PRO A 244 -1.14 2.45 0.17
CA PRO A 244 -1.50 2.91 1.51
C PRO A 244 -1.54 1.80 2.56
N GLY A 245 -1.74 0.55 2.17
CA GLY A 245 -1.85 -0.61 3.08
C GLY A 245 -1.12 -1.85 2.54
N ALA A 246 -0.13 -1.67 1.66
CA ALA A 246 0.64 -2.80 1.16
C ALA A 246 1.54 -3.39 2.25
N GLU A 247 1.60 -4.71 2.32
CA GLU A 247 2.48 -5.43 3.23
C GLU A 247 3.96 -5.22 2.88
N ARG A 248 4.84 -5.33 3.88
CA ARG A 248 6.29 -5.18 3.71
C ARG A 248 6.84 -5.99 2.54
N ARG A 249 6.52 -7.28 2.47
CA ARG A 249 6.97 -8.18 1.38
C ARG A 249 6.54 -7.69 0.00
N HIS A 250 5.34 -7.10 -0.11
CA HIS A 250 4.85 -6.54 -1.36
C HIS A 250 5.59 -5.25 -1.72
N ILE A 251 5.88 -4.40 -0.75
CA ILE A 251 6.69 -3.19 -0.94
C ILE A 251 8.05 -3.53 -1.53
N GLU A 252 8.75 -4.52 -1.00
CA GLU A 252 10.06 -4.95 -1.50
C GLU A 252 10.01 -5.37 -2.97
N LEU A 253 9.00 -6.18 -3.35
CA LEU A 253 8.80 -6.62 -4.73
C LEU A 253 8.46 -5.46 -5.66
N LEU A 254 7.58 -4.55 -5.24
CA LEU A 254 7.13 -3.40 -6.03
C LEU A 254 8.27 -2.39 -6.25
N LEU A 255 9.07 -2.09 -5.22
CA LEU A 255 10.18 -1.15 -5.31
C LEU A 255 11.37 -1.68 -6.12
N ALA A 256 11.50 -3.00 -6.29
CA ALA A 256 12.47 -3.61 -7.20
C ALA A 256 12.27 -3.17 -8.67
N HIS A 257 11.06 -2.78 -9.05
CA HIS A 257 10.73 -2.24 -10.38
C HIS A 257 11.01 -0.73 -10.52
N ASP A 258 11.56 -0.08 -9.50
CA ASP A 258 11.97 1.33 -9.47
C ASP A 258 10.88 2.32 -9.92
N PRO A 259 9.65 2.29 -9.35
CA PRO A 259 8.58 3.22 -9.73
C PRO A 259 9.05 4.68 -9.54
N ALA A 260 8.62 5.57 -10.45
CA ALA A 260 9.05 6.97 -10.42
C ALA A 260 8.58 7.69 -9.16
N ILE A 261 7.32 7.50 -8.80
CA ILE A 261 6.69 8.15 -7.63
C ILE A 261 6.06 7.07 -6.76
N VAL A 262 6.23 7.19 -5.45
CA VAL A 262 5.55 6.32 -4.47
C VAL A 262 4.79 7.19 -3.47
N VAL A 263 3.52 6.88 -3.25
CA VAL A 263 2.71 7.45 -2.18
C VAL A 263 2.33 6.31 -1.22
N GLY A 264 2.93 6.30 -0.05
CA GLY A 264 2.80 5.19 0.91
C GLY A 264 3.81 5.31 2.05
N GLY A 265 4.09 4.21 2.73
CA GLY A 265 5.09 4.14 3.78
C GLY A 265 4.60 4.56 5.16
N PRO A 266 5.51 4.93 6.09
CA PRO A 266 6.91 5.32 5.88
C PRO A 266 7.81 4.16 5.41
N LEU A 267 8.58 4.37 4.35
CA LEU A 267 9.49 3.36 3.80
C LEU A 267 10.76 3.23 4.64
N GLU A 268 11.15 4.28 5.34
CA GLU A 268 12.34 4.36 6.19
C GLU A 268 12.31 3.35 7.35
N ASP A 269 11.10 2.93 7.76
CA ASP A 269 10.88 1.98 8.86
C ASP A 269 10.99 0.51 8.40
N ILE A 270 11.23 0.27 7.10
CA ILE A 270 11.33 -1.07 6.52
C ILE A 270 12.80 -1.47 6.40
N GLU A 271 13.22 -2.46 7.21
CA GLU A 271 14.57 -3.03 7.16
C GLU A 271 14.73 -3.92 5.92
N SER A 272 15.09 -3.32 4.80
CA SER A 272 15.31 -4.01 3.52
C SER A 272 16.33 -3.24 2.67
N ASP A 273 17.29 -3.95 2.07
CA ASP A 273 18.28 -3.35 1.18
C ASP A 273 17.65 -2.77 -0.09
N VAL A 274 16.57 -3.36 -0.57
CA VAL A 274 15.82 -2.87 -1.74
C VAL A 274 15.18 -1.53 -1.40
N VAL A 275 14.49 -1.47 -0.26
CA VAL A 275 13.80 -0.27 0.21
C VAL A 275 14.80 0.84 0.52
N ARG A 276 15.87 0.53 1.25
CA ARG A 276 16.92 1.49 1.57
C ARG A 276 17.50 2.12 0.30
N ARG A 277 17.93 1.31 -0.70
CA ARG A 277 18.46 1.80 -1.97
C ARG A 277 17.47 2.64 -2.76
N PHE A 278 16.18 2.32 -2.65
CA PHE A 278 15.13 3.12 -3.27
C PHE A 278 15.03 4.50 -2.59
N VAL A 279 14.93 4.55 -1.27
CA VAL A 279 14.80 5.78 -0.46
C VAL A 279 16.02 6.69 -0.64
N GLU A 280 17.24 6.15 -0.62
CA GLU A 280 18.50 6.92 -0.81
C GLU A 280 18.52 7.71 -2.13
N ARG A 281 17.85 7.24 -3.17
CA ARG A 281 17.79 7.90 -4.50
C ARG A 281 16.61 8.83 -4.68
N ARG A 282 15.80 9.02 -3.66
CA ARG A 282 14.54 9.79 -3.70
C ARG A 282 14.56 10.93 -2.71
N GLU A 283 13.84 11.97 -3.05
CA GLU A 283 13.34 12.93 -2.07
C GLU A 283 11.96 12.51 -1.60
N SER A 284 11.56 12.97 -0.43
CA SER A 284 10.24 12.69 0.06
C SER A 284 9.63 13.86 0.83
N VAL A 285 8.31 13.97 0.75
CA VAL A 285 7.50 14.88 1.55
C VAL A 285 6.60 14.07 2.46
N ARG A 286 6.68 14.28 3.78
CA ARG A 286 5.77 13.67 4.74
C ARG A 286 4.40 14.29 4.59
N LEU A 287 3.36 13.47 4.50
CA LEU A 287 1.99 13.96 4.53
C LEU A 287 1.68 14.53 5.92
N LYS A 288 1.06 15.70 5.95
CA LYS A 288 0.52 16.25 7.20
C LYS A 288 -0.63 15.39 7.68
N GLU A 289 -0.86 15.41 8.98
CA GLU A 289 -1.98 14.71 9.60
C GLU A 289 -3.31 15.09 8.93
N PHE A 290 -4.11 14.07 8.63
CA PHE A 290 -5.41 14.24 8.01
C PHE A 290 -6.47 14.37 9.12
N ALA A 291 -6.95 15.60 9.35
CA ALA A 291 -7.81 15.93 10.49
C ALA A 291 -9.15 15.16 10.50
N GLU A 292 -9.70 14.82 9.32
CA GLU A 292 -10.98 14.09 9.22
C GLU A 292 -10.88 12.63 9.69
N LEU A 293 -9.73 11.99 9.45
CA LEU A 293 -9.47 10.60 9.86
C LEU A 293 -7.95 10.35 9.85
N GLU A 294 -7.30 10.55 10.99
CA GLU A 294 -5.85 10.44 11.16
C GLU A 294 -5.28 9.13 10.60
N THR A 295 -5.97 8.02 10.89
CA THR A 295 -5.52 6.68 10.50
C THR A 295 -5.52 6.42 8.99
N ALA A 296 -6.19 7.26 8.18
CA ALA A 296 -6.28 7.04 6.73
C ALA A 296 -4.92 7.22 6.02
N PHE A 297 -4.07 8.15 6.53
CA PHE A 297 -2.79 8.49 5.91
C PHE A 297 -1.65 8.58 6.94
N TRP A 298 -1.79 7.85 8.04
CA TRP A 298 -0.82 7.85 9.14
C TRP A 298 0.59 7.51 8.65
N GLY A 299 1.55 8.41 8.91
CA GLY A 299 2.96 8.21 8.58
C GLY A 299 3.30 8.22 7.11
N MET A 300 2.32 8.32 6.20
CA MET A 300 2.56 8.26 4.76
C MET A 300 3.42 9.43 4.26
N ARG A 301 4.14 9.15 3.19
CA ARG A 301 4.99 10.10 2.47
C ARG A 301 4.75 9.98 0.97
N ILE A 302 5.12 11.02 0.23
CA ILE A 302 5.28 10.94 -1.22
C ILE A 302 6.78 10.99 -1.54
N TYR A 303 7.27 9.99 -2.26
CA TYR A 303 8.66 9.84 -2.70
C TYR A 303 8.74 10.10 -4.19
N PHE A 304 9.74 10.87 -4.63
CA PHE A 304 9.94 11.23 -6.03
C PHE A 304 11.45 11.38 -6.35
N PRO A 305 11.87 11.33 -7.63
CA PRO A 305 13.28 11.45 -8.01
C PRO A 305 13.88 12.77 -7.54
N ARG A 306 15.13 12.74 -7.08
CA ARG A 306 15.91 13.95 -6.79
C ARG A 306 16.10 14.78 -8.05
N SER A 307 16.04 16.10 -7.90
CA SER A 307 16.30 17.05 -9.00
C SER A 307 17.72 16.88 -9.52
N SER A 308 17.89 16.99 -10.86
CA SER A 308 19.20 16.90 -11.49
C SER A 308 20.12 18.06 -11.10
N ALA A 309 19.58 19.20 -10.69
CA ALA A 309 20.33 20.36 -10.26
C ALA A 309 21.10 20.08 -8.94
N GLU A 310 20.50 19.38 -7.99
CA GLU A 310 21.14 19.06 -6.71
C GLU A 310 22.26 18.02 -6.84
N LYS A 311 22.20 17.16 -7.87
CA LYS A 311 23.29 16.20 -8.14
C LYS A 311 24.60 16.86 -8.58
N GLN A 312 24.51 18.03 -9.22
CA GLN A 312 25.73 18.76 -9.67
C GLN A 312 26.42 19.47 -8.50
N ASP A 313 25.67 19.93 -7.52
CA ASP A 313 26.25 20.60 -6.35
C ASP A 313 26.94 19.61 -5.41
N GLU A 314 26.44 18.39 -5.24
CA GLU A 314 27.10 17.34 -4.44
C GLU A 314 28.41 16.86 -5.09
N VAL A 315 28.45 16.74 -6.42
CA VAL A 315 29.65 16.34 -7.16
C VAL A 315 30.69 17.50 -7.14
N SER A 316 30.23 18.73 -7.24
CA SER A 316 31.12 19.91 -7.17
C SER A 316 31.71 20.08 -5.78
N SER A 317 30.96 19.86 -4.72
CA SER A 317 31.43 19.96 -3.33
C SER A 317 32.47 18.88 -3.01
N ARG A 318 32.26 17.63 -3.45
CA ARG A 318 33.23 16.53 -3.26
C ARG A 318 34.55 16.75 -4.01
N ASN A 319 34.49 17.39 -5.19
CA ASN A 319 35.71 17.70 -5.97
C ASN A 319 36.50 18.88 -5.37
N GLN A 320 35.87 19.75 -4.58
CA GLN A 320 36.59 20.85 -3.90
C GLN A 320 37.29 20.41 -2.61
N GLU A 321 36.74 19.43 -1.88
CA GLU A 321 37.40 18.88 -0.69
C GLU A 321 38.62 18.01 -1.02
N GLY A 322 38.62 17.34 -2.19
CA GLY A 322 39.76 16.51 -2.63
C GLY A 322 41.01 17.30 -3.14
N VAL A 323 40.90 18.63 -3.34
CA VAL A 323 42.00 19.47 -3.84
C VAL A 323 42.72 20.22 -2.72
N ALA A 324 42.17 20.21 -1.49
CA ALA A 324 42.76 20.94 -0.35
C ALA A 324 43.76 20.11 0.49
N GLU A 325 43.95 18.82 0.20
CA GLU A 325 44.89 17.93 0.90
C GLU A 325 46.07 17.43 0.01
N GLY A 326 46.43 18.14 -1.03
CA GLY A 326 47.55 17.82 -1.92
C GLY A 326 48.73 18.78 -1.75
#